data_a8b328820917d5391e21d3233c762669
#
_entry.id   a8b328820917d5391e21d3233c762669
#
_cell.length_a   1.000
_cell.length_b   1.000
_cell.length_c   1.000
_cell.angle_alpha   90.00
_cell.angle_beta   90.00
_cell.angle_gamma   90.00
#
_symmetry.space_group_name_H-M   'P 1'
#
loop_
_entity.id
_entity.type
_entity.pdbx_description
1 polymer ?
#
loop_
_entity_poly.entity_id
_entity_poly.type
_entity_poly.pdbx_seq_one_letter_code
_entity_poly.pdbx_strand_id
1 'polypeptide(L)'
;ERMLKKMADKVIASGANVVFCQKGIDDTVQHYLAKAGIYAARRVKKSDLEKLAKATGARISTNLDDLSPDYLGYAGVVEEVKVGDEEMSYVKECKNPKAVTLLIRGGTQHVVDEVQRAMTDALGDIRAAIRDGKVVAGAGAPEVELARNLRLFSNTLSGREQLAVLAFADSVEIIPRTLAENAGLDPIDMLTDLKNKHDKGEKWAGINVFSGKVVDAWKAGVIEPLRIKTQAIKSASEVAEMILRIDDVIAASGSGRSAPSHGGMPMGGMEGMM
;
A
#
# COMPACT_ATOMS: atom_id res chain seq x y z
N GLU A 1 21.12 -21.52 33.77
CA GLU A 1 22.39 -20.99 33.23
C GLU A 1 23.07 -21.94 32.21
N ARG A 2 23.31 -23.23 32.58
CA ARG A 2 23.98 -24.20 31.67
C ARG A 2 23.29 -24.35 30.32
N MET A 3 21.97 -24.29 30.26
CA MET A 3 21.20 -24.41 29.03
C MET A 3 21.34 -23.15 28.15
N LEU A 4 21.24 -21.97 28.78
CA LEU A 4 21.42 -20.68 28.13
C LEU A 4 22.83 -20.54 27.52
N LYS A 5 23.85 -20.96 28.29
CA LYS A 5 25.22 -20.98 27.79
C LYS A 5 25.38 -21.89 26.57
N LYS A 6 24.80 -23.10 26.60
CA LYS A 6 24.83 -24.03 25.43
C LYS A 6 24.14 -23.40 24.20
N MET A 7 23.06 -22.62 24.38
CA MET A 7 22.42 -21.92 23.27
C MET A 7 23.36 -20.84 22.68
N ALA A 8 23.99 -20.05 23.53
CA ALA A 8 24.99 -19.07 23.09
C ALA A 8 26.17 -19.73 22.37
N ASP A 9 26.71 -20.83 22.92
CA ASP A 9 27.82 -21.57 22.34
C ASP A 9 27.49 -22.10 20.93
N LYS A 10 26.25 -22.56 20.68
CA LYS A 10 25.80 -22.98 19.34
C LYS A 10 25.80 -21.82 18.33
N VAL A 11 25.32 -20.65 18.73
CA VAL A 11 25.36 -19.46 17.88
C VAL A 11 26.81 -19.05 17.60
N ILE A 12 27.67 -19.06 18.59
CA ILE A 12 29.09 -18.73 18.43
C ILE A 12 29.76 -19.74 17.50
N ALA A 13 29.48 -21.04 17.67
CA ALA A 13 30.02 -22.11 16.84
C ALA A 13 29.62 -22.04 15.36
N SER A 14 28.49 -21.37 15.02
CA SER A 14 28.09 -21.16 13.63
C SER A 14 29.03 -20.23 12.84
N GLY A 15 29.86 -19.45 13.53
CA GLY A 15 30.73 -18.45 12.93
C GLY A 15 30.06 -17.12 12.57
N ALA A 16 28.81 -16.91 12.98
CA ALA A 16 28.11 -15.65 12.79
C ALA A 16 28.70 -14.55 13.70
N ASN A 17 28.90 -13.36 13.15
CA ASN A 17 29.25 -12.16 13.91
C ASN A 17 28.09 -11.19 14.10
N VAL A 18 26.94 -11.46 13.44
CA VAL A 18 25.71 -10.71 13.57
C VAL A 18 24.53 -11.68 13.64
N VAL A 19 23.60 -11.42 14.58
CA VAL A 19 22.40 -12.25 14.81
C VAL A 19 21.18 -11.36 14.91
N PHE A 20 20.16 -11.67 14.13
CA PHE A 20 18.83 -11.06 14.22
C PHE A 20 17.83 -12.12 14.71
N CYS A 21 17.19 -11.87 15.85
CA CYS A 21 16.22 -12.79 16.44
C CYS A 21 14.81 -12.21 16.46
N GLN A 22 13.81 -13.02 16.07
CA GLN A 22 12.40 -12.61 16.12
C GLN A 22 11.88 -12.48 17.55
N LYS A 23 12.33 -13.34 18.44
CA LYS A 23 11.93 -13.36 19.85
C LYS A 23 12.88 -12.54 20.71
N GLY A 24 12.58 -12.44 21.99
CA GLY A 24 13.51 -11.93 22.97
C GLY A 24 14.75 -12.81 23.09
N ILE A 25 15.85 -12.22 23.45
CA ILE A 25 17.09 -12.93 23.82
C ILE A 25 17.30 -12.68 25.32
N ASP A 26 17.50 -13.72 26.09
CA ASP A 26 17.79 -13.64 27.51
C ASP A 26 19.05 -12.80 27.77
N ASP A 27 19.06 -11.97 28.81
CA ASP A 27 20.16 -11.05 29.08
C ASP A 27 21.48 -11.77 29.33
N THR A 28 21.43 -12.98 29.93
CA THR A 28 22.59 -13.83 30.08
C THR A 28 23.19 -14.28 28.75
N VAL A 29 22.32 -14.64 27.77
CA VAL A 29 22.74 -15.01 26.44
C VAL A 29 23.32 -13.81 25.70
N GLN A 30 22.68 -12.62 25.84
CA GLN A 30 23.21 -11.39 25.25
C GLN A 30 24.63 -11.08 25.78
N HIS A 31 24.86 -11.26 27.08
CA HIS A 31 26.19 -11.09 27.67
C HIS A 31 27.23 -12.02 27.02
N TYR A 32 26.89 -13.31 26.84
CA TYR A 32 27.82 -14.26 26.20
C TYR A 32 28.08 -13.92 24.73
N LEU A 33 27.07 -13.49 23.98
CA LEU A 33 27.21 -13.06 22.59
C LEU A 33 28.08 -11.79 22.48
N ALA A 34 27.82 -10.80 23.34
CA ALA A 34 28.61 -9.57 23.40
C ALA A 34 30.08 -9.85 23.75
N LYS A 35 30.34 -10.75 24.72
CA LYS A 35 31.70 -11.18 25.06
C LYS A 35 32.41 -11.87 23.91
N ALA A 36 31.67 -12.56 23.02
CA ALA A 36 32.19 -13.17 21.81
C ALA A 36 32.32 -12.17 20.64
N GLY A 37 31.98 -10.89 20.84
CA GLY A 37 32.02 -9.87 19.77
C GLY A 37 30.91 -9.98 18.75
N ILE A 38 29.79 -10.63 19.11
CA ILE A 38 28.63 -10.82 18.22
C ILE A 38 27.60 -9.73 18.46
N TYR A 39 27.23 -8.99 17.41
CA TYR A 39 26.09 -8.08 17.44
C TYR A 39 24.78 -8.88 17.42
N ALA A 40 23.87 -8.59 18.36
CA ALA A 40 22.60 -9.32 18.49
C ALA A 40 21.40 -8.38 18.63
N ALA A 41 20.56 -8.33 17.61
CA ALA A 41 19.30 -7.61 17.63
C ALA A 41 18.13 -8.55 17.97
N ARG A 42 17.30 -8.15 18.93
CA ARG A 42 16.14 -8.92 19.41
C ARG A 42 14.82 -8.32 18.94
N ARG A 43 13.74 -9.10 18.95
CA ARG A 43 12.36 -8.67 18.62
C ARG A 43 12.21 -8.10 17.21
N VAL A 44 13.00 -8.58 16.28
CA VAL A 44 12.90 -8.20 14.87
C VAL A 44 11.65 -8.82 14.25
N LYS A 45 10.85 -8.04 13.52
CA LYS A 45 9.63 -8.53 12.88
C LYS A 45 9.96 -9.62 11.85
N LYS A 46 9.10 -10.63 11.74
CA LYS A 46 9.29 -11.74 10.78
C LYS A 46 9.45 -11.24 9.35
N SER A 47 8.64 -10.26 8.94
CA SER A 47 8.74 -9.64 7.61
C SER A 47 10.12 -9.01 7.33
N ASP A 48 10.75 -8.45 8.36
CA ASP A 48 12.06 -7.80 8.21
C ASP A 48 13.18 -8.84 8.19
N LEU A 49 13.05 -9.93 8.96
CA LEU A 49 13.96 -11.09 8.85
C LEU A 49 13.92 -11.70 7.45
N GLU A 50 12.74 -11.85 6.84
CA GLU A 50 12.60 -12.36 5.48
C GLU A 50 13.26 -11.43 4.45
N LYS A 51 13.17 -10.11 4.64
CA LYS A 51 13.86 -9.12 3.80
C LYS A 51 15.38 -9.17 4.01
N LEU A 52 15.84 -9.25 5.27
CA LEU A 52 17.26 -9.39 5.59
C LEU A 52 17.85 -10.67 4.99
N ALA A 53 17.15 -11.79 5.08
CA ALA A 53 17.55 -13.04 4.45
C ALA A 53 17.72 -12.90 2.93
N LYS A 54 16.80 -12.20 2.27
CA LYS A 54 16.90 -11.91 0.83
C LYS A 54 18.01 -10.93 0.47
N ALA A 55 18.29 -9.95 1.33
CA ALA A 55 19.33 -8.96 1.10
C ALA A 55 20.74 -9.53 1.28
N THR A 56 20.94 -10.34 2.32
CA THR A 56 22.25 -10.89 2.70
C THR A 56 22.55 -12.26 2.10
N GLY A 57 21.51 -12.97 1.62
CA GLY A 57 21.61 -14.37 1.21
C GLY A 57 21.56 -15.37 2.36
N ALA A 58 21.34 -14.91 3.60
CA ALA A 58 21.20 -15.77 4.77
C ALA A 58 19.93 -16.63 4.71
N ARG A 59 19.90 -17.70 5.51
CA ARG A 59 18.71 -18.53 5.72
C ARG A 59 18.19 -18.36 7.13
N ILE A 60 16.87 -18.34 7.28
CA ILE A 60 16.21 -18.26 8.58
C ILE A 60 16.16 -19.67 9.17
N SER A 61 16.74 -19.84 10.37
CA SER A 61 16.59 -21.08 11.14
C SER A 61 15.52 -20.91 12.22
N THR A 62 14.73 -21.94 12.43
CA THR A 62 13.76 -22.03 13.52
C THR A 62 14.30 -22.82 14.72
N ASN A 63 15.37 -23.57 14.54
CA ASN A 63 15.99 -24.39 15.56
C ASN A 63 17.50 -24.10 15.60
N LEU A 64 18.04 -23.92 16.81
CA LEU A 64 19.48 -23.68 17.02
C LEU A 64 20.34 -24.89 16.73
N ASP A 65 19.77 -26.11 16.73
CA ASP A 65 20.49 -27.34 16.45
C ASP A 65 20.81 -27.50 14.95
N ASP A 66 20.08 -26.82 14.10
CA ASP A 66 20.22 -26.88 12.65
C ASP A 66 21.17 -25.79 12.11
N LEU A 67 21.74 -24.96 13.00
CA LEU A 67 22.65 -23.90 12.59
C LEU A 67 23.95 -24.49 12.00
N SER A 68 24.22 -24.09 10.77
CA SER A 68 25.46 -24.44 10.05
C SER A 68 26.00 -23.22 9.30
N PRO A 69 27.25 -23.21 8.87
CA PRO A 69 27.81 -22.12 8.07
C PRO A 69 27.01 -21.81 6.78
N ASP A 70 26.29 -22.79 6.23
CA ASP A 70 25.44 -22.60 5.05
C ASP A 70 24.21 -21.70 5.27
N TYR A 71 23.88 -21.41 6.53
CA TYR A 71 22.81 -20.48 6.90
C TYR A 71 23.29 -19.02 6.94
N LEU A 72 24.61 -18.80 6.92
CA LEU A 72 25.16 -17.47 7.01
C LEU A 72 24.97 -16.70 5.70
N GLY A 73 24.62 -15.44 5.85
CA GLY A 73 24.63 -14.45 4.77
C GLY A 73 25.84 -13.53 4.88
N TYR A 74 25.93 -12.57 3.98
CA TYR A 74 27.02 -11.60 3.96
C TYR A 74 26.48 -10.17 3.85
N ALA A 75 27.05 -9.29 4.69
CA ALA A 75 26.92 -7.85 4.55
C ALA A 75 28.31 -7.22 4.77
N GLY A 76 28.62 -6.15 4.05
CA GLY A 76 29.89 -5.45 4.23
C GLY A 76 29.96 -4.71 5.54
N VAL A 77 28.84 -4.08 5.93
CA VAL A 77 28.73 -3.30 7.17
C VAL A 77 27.40 -3.57 7.84
N VAL A 78 27.44 -3.84 9.15
CA VAL A 78 26.30 -3.78 10.04
C VAL A 78 26.61 -2.79 11.14
N GLU A 79 25.83 -1.74 11.25
CA GLU A 79 26.03 -0.67 12.22
C GLU A 79 24.72 -0.23 12.86
N GLU A 80 24.81 0.27 14.06
CA GLU A 80 23.71 0.92 14.77
C GLU A 80 23.94 2.41 14.77
N VAL A 81 22.96 3.17 14.30
CA VAL A 81 23.02 4.63 14.19
C VAL A 81 21.85 5.23 14.94
N LYS A 82 22.14 6.16 15.83
CA LYS A 82 21.08 6.94 16.49
C LYS A 82 20.56 8.01 15.56
N VAL A 83 19.25 7.98 15.30
CA VAL A 83 18.55 8.95 14.49
C VAL A 83 17.46 9.61 15.33
N GLY A 84 17.71 10.84 15.80
CA GLY A 84 16.86 11.48 16.80
C GLY A 84 16.94 10.74 18.13
N ASP A 85 15.82 10.28 18.64
CA ASP A 85 15.72 9.52 19.90
C ASP A 85 15.67 7.99 19.69
N GLU A 86 15.70 7.53 18.42
CA GLU A 86 15.63 6.11 18.09
C GLU A 86 16.97 5.57 17.60
N GLU A 87 17.25 4.30 17.94
CA GLU A 87 18.40 3.55 17.46
C GLU A 87 17.98 2.66 16.30
N MET A 88 18.63 2.81 15.15
CA MET A 88 18.36 2.05 13.94
C MET A 88 19.55 1.20 13.55
N SER A 89 19.32 -0.10 13.32
CA SER A 89 20.33 -1.02 12.80
C SER A 89 20.33 -0.99 11.27
N TYR A 90 21.45 -0.68 10.68
CA TYR A 90 21.66 -0.67 9.23
C TYR A 90 22.48 -1.87 8.79
N VAL A 91 22.01 -2.55 7.74
CA VAL A 91 22.72 -3.60 7.04
C VAL A 91 23.05 -3.11 5.64
N LYS A 92 24.31 -2.90 5.35
CA LYS A 92 24.80 -2.25 4.12
C LYS A 92 25.76 -3.13 3.34
N GLU A 93 26.01 -2.76 2.10
CA GLU A 93 27.02 -3.39 1.23
C GLU A 93 26.83 -4.90 1.05
N CYS A 94 25.59 -5.32 0.88
CA CYS A 94 25.29 -6.71 0.54
C CYS A 94 25.73 -6.99 -0.91
N LYS A 95 26.39 -8.12 -1.16
CA LYS A 95 26.96 -8.48 -2.48
C LYS A 95 25.94 -8.60 -3.60
N ASN A 96 24.75 -9.12 -3.31
CA ASN A 96 23.68 -9.31 -4.29
C ASN A 96 22.30 -9.11 -3.61
N PRO A 97 21.95 -7.87 -3.26
CA PRO A 97 20.74 -7.59 -2.49
C PRO A 97 19.49 -7.83 -3.36
N LYS A 98 18.65 -8.78 -2.94
CA LYS A 98 17.32 -9.03 -3.53
C LYS A 98 16.21 -8.31 -2.78
N ALA A 99 16.54 -7.53 -1.77
CA ALA A 99 15.65 -6.66 -1.02
C ALA A 99 16.42 -5.40 -0.61
N VAL A 100 15.74 -4.26 -0.70
CA VAL A 100 16.27 -2.94 -0.31
C VAL A 100 15.24 -2.21 0.54
N THR A 101 15.69 -1.25 1.33
CA THR A 101 14.83 -0.38 2.14
C THR A 101 14.92 1.04 1.60
N LEU A 102 13.76 1.67 1.40
CA LEU A 102 13.64 3.09 1.10
C LEU A 102 13.31 3.81 2.42
N LEU A 103 14.28 4.55 2.95
CA LEU A 103 14.09 5.35 4.16
C LEU A 103 13.57 6.74 3.79
N ILE A 104 12.32 7.02 4.17
CA ILE A 104 11.68 8.32 3.94
C ILE A 104 11.88 9.19 5.16
N ARG A 105 12.32 10.42 4.96
CA ARG A 105 12.50 11.42 6.00
C ARG A 105 11.73 12.69 5.63
N GLY A 106 11.14 13.35 6.62
CA GLY A 106 10.39 14.59 6.43
C GLY A 106 10.34 15.41 7.71
N GLY A 107 9.96 16.67 7.59
CA GLY A 107 9.88 17.59 8.73
C GLY A 107 8.72 17.33 9.69
N THR A 108 7.67 16.66 9.21
CA THR A 108 6.50 16.26 10.03
C THR A 108 6.06 14.85 9.69
N GLN A 109 5.39 14.19 10.63
CA GLN A 109 4.85 12.83 10.42
C GLN A 109 3.86 12.79 9.25
N HIS A 110 3.00 13.79 9.11
CA HIS A 110 2.05 13.88 8.00
C HIS A 110 2.73 13.89 6.63
N VAL A 111 3.84 14.62 6.48
CA VAL A 111 4.62 14.65 5.24
C VAL A 111 5.26 13.29 4.97
N VAL A 112 5.80 12.64 5.99
CA VAL A 112 6.39 11.30 5.87
C VAL A 112 5.34 10.28 5.43
N ASP A 113 4.17 10.28 6.06
CA ASP A 113 3.06 9.37 5.76
C ASP A 113 2.56 9.57 4.31
N GLU A 114 2.43 10.82 3.87
CA GLU A 114 2.00 11.13 2.50
C GLU A 114 3.03 10.68 1.45
N VAL A 115 4.31 10.94 1.68
CA VAL A 115 5.37 10.46 0.80
C VAL A 115 5.43 8.93 0.79
N GLN A 116 5.26 8.29 1.94
CA GLN A 116 5.20 6.83 2.03
C GLN A 116 4.03 6.26 1.23
N ARG A 117 2.85 6.89 1.30
CA ARG A 117 1.67 6.50 0.53
C ARG A 117 1.94 6.63 -0.97
N ALA A 118 2.42 7.80 -1.41
CA ALA A 118 2.74 8.05 -2.81
C ALA A 118 3.80 7.09 -3.37
N MET A 119 4.84 6.79 -2.58
CA MET A 119 5.86 5.81 -2.98
C MET A 119 5.32 4.38 -3.06
N THR A 120 4.41 4.00 -2.17
CA THR A 120 3.76 2.69 -2.18
C THR A 120 2.90 2.52 -3.43
N ASP A 121 2.14 3.55 -3.80
CA ASP A 121 1.30 3.57 -4.99
C ASP A 121 2.16 3.50 -6.26
N ALA A 122 3.19 4.35 -6.37
CA ALA A 122 4.10 4.35 -7.53
C ALA A 122 4.82 3.00 -7.72
N LEU A 123 5.29 2.38 -6.64
CA LEU A 123 5.91 1.05 -6.70
C LEU A 123 4.89 -0.04 -7.06
N GLY A 124 3.63 0.11 -6.64
CA GLY A 124 2.53 -0.75 -7.03
C GLY A 124 2.27 -0.72 -8.54
N ASP A 125 2.25 0.47 -9.12
CA ASP A 125 2.06 0.69 -10.55
C ASP A 125 3.20 0.12 -11.37
N ILE A 126 4.45 0.42 -10.99
CA ILE A 126 5.64 -0.14 -11.65
C ILE A 126 5.63 -1.67 -11.60
N ARG A 127 5.31 -2.24 -10.43
CA ARG A 127 5.20 -3.70 -10.26
C ARG A 127 4.15 -4.30 -11.18
N ALA A 128 2.97 -3.66 -11.29
CA ALA A 128 1.90 -4.13 -12.17
C ALA A 128 2.32 -4.04 -13.64
N ALA A 129 2.94 -2.93 -14.06
CA ALA A 129 3.44 -2.73 -15.41
C ALA A 129 4.49 -3.77 -15.82
N ILE A 130 5.48 -4.02 -14.96
CA ILE A 130 6.54 -5.01 -15.23
C ILE A 130 5.98 -6.43 -15.28
N ARG A 131 5.08 -6.77 -14.34
CA ARG A 131 4.51 -8.11 -14.24
C ARG A 131 3.62 -8.47 -15.41
N ASP A 132 2.75 -7.53 -15.83
CA ASP A 132 1.71 -7.81 -16.82
C ASP A 132 2.15 -7.39 -18.23
N GLY A 133 3.21 -6.58 -18.37
CA GLY A 133 3.78 -6.14 -19.65
C GLY A 133 2.85 -5.29 -20.50
N LYS A 134 1.79 -4.71 -19.90
CA LYS A 134 0.76 -3.94 -20.62
C LYS A 134 0.52 -2.61 -19.93
N VAL A 135 0.66 -1.54 -20.71
CA VAL A 135 0.41 -0.16 -20.28
C VAL A 135 -0.51 0.56 -21.26
N VAL A 136 -1.18 1.59 -20.78
CA VAL A 136 -2.05 2.49 -21.55
C VAL A 136 -1.71 3.93 -21.21
N ALA A 137 -2.14 4.88 -22.03
CA ALA A 137 -2.08 6.28 -21.66
C ALA A 137 -2.99 6.52 -20.44
N GLY A 138 -2.60 7.41 -19.55
CA GLY A 138 -3.42 7.87 -18.44
C GLY A 138 -4.22 9.12 -18.76
N ALA A 139 -4.43 9.96 -17.75
CA ALA A 139 -5.07 11.27 -17.88
C ALA A 139 -6.51 11.25 -18.45
N GLY A 140 -7.25 10.17 -18.22
CA GLY A 140 -8.63 9.99 -18.70
C GLY A 140 -8.76 9.56 -20.17
N ALA A 141 -7.65 9.33 -20.89
CA ALA A 141 -7.69 8.94 -22.30
C ALA A 141 -8.38 7.57 -22.55
N PRO A 142 -8.05 6.50 -21.80
CA PRO A 142 -8.69 5.20 -22.01
C PRO A 142 -10.19 5.22 -21.71
N GLU A 143 -10.60 6.00 -20.74
CA GLU A 143 -11.99 6.10 -20.32
C GLU A 143 -12.85 6.74 -21.41
N VAL A 144 -12.37 7.82 -22.03
CA VAL A 144 -13.09 8.47 -23.13
C VAL A 144 -13.13 7.58 -24.36
N GLU A 145 -12.02 6.92 -24.70
CA GLU A 145 -11.99 5.99 -25.84
C GLU A 145 -12.91 4.80 -25.61
N LEU A 146 -12.97 4.27 -24.39
CA LEU A 146 -13.90 3.21 -24.00
C LEU A 146 -15.35 3.67 -24.11
N ALA A 147 -15.68 4.84 -23.55
CA ALA A 147 -17.01 5.41 -23.61
C ALA A 147 -17.47 5.65 -25.07
N ARG A 148 -16.56 6.14 -25.92
CA ARG A 148 -16.79 6.30 -27.36
C ARG A 148 -17.15 4.96 -28.01
N ASN A 149 -16.34 3.93 -27.79
CA ASN A 149 -16.59 2.60 -28.34
C ASN A 149 -17.89 1.98 -27.82
N LEU A 150 -18.23 2.19 -26.56
CA LEU A 150 -19.51 1.75 -25.98
C LEU A 150 -20.71 2.43 -26.65
N ARG A 151 -20.62 3.73 -26.94
CA ARG A 151 -21.67 4.44 -27.67
C ARG A 151 -21.82 3.92 -29.11
N LEU A 152 -20.72 3.62 -29.78
CA LEU A 152 -20.79 2.97 -31.11
C LEU A 152 -21.43 1.58 -31.01
N PHE A 153 -21.08 0.80 -30.01
CA PHE A 153 -21.67 -0.50 -29.75
C PHE A 153 -23.17 -0.40 -29.43
N SER A 154 -23.59 0.61 -28.67
CA SER A 154 -25.01 0.81 -28.31
C SER A 154 -25.91 0.97 -29.55
N ASN A 155 -25.39 1.45 -30.68
CA ASN A 155 -26.14 1.57 -31.92
C ASN A 155 -26.50 0.21 -32.57
N THR A 156 -25.86 -0.86 -32.14
CA THR A 156 -26.17 -2.25 -32.55
C THR A 156 -27.25 -2.89 -31.68
N LEU A 157 -27.63 -2.24 -30.60
CA LEU A 157 -28.62 -2.71 -29.62
C LEU A 157 -29.92 -1.90 -29.74
N SER A 158 -30.98 -2.37 -29.12
CA SER A 158 -32.28 -1.69 -29.10
C SER A 158 -32.92 -1.73 -27.72
N GLY A 159 -33.82 -0.78 -27.45
CA GLY A 159 -34.62 -0.75 -26.23
C GLY A 159 -33.81 -0.54 -24.96
N ARG A 160 -34.10 -1.34 -23.93
CA ARG A 160 -33.49 -1.18 -22.59
C ARG A 160 -32.00 -1.49 -22.58
N GLU A 161 -31.54 -2.41 -23.39
CA GLU A 161 -30.13 -2.78 -23.48
C GLU A 161 -29.29 -1.61 -24.01
N GLN A 162 -29.78 -0.93 -25.04
CA GLN A 162 -29.13 0.26 -25.57
C GLN A 162 -28.99 1.36 -24.52
N LEU A 163 -30.08 1.63 -23.75
CA LEU A 163 -30.07 2.63 -22.68
C LEU A 163 -29.07 2.25 -21.59
N ALA A 164 -28.99 0.98 -21.21
CA ALA A 164 -28.04 0.50 -20.20
C ALA A 164 -26.58 0.71 -20.63
N VAL A 165 -26.26 0.41 -21.88
CA VAL A 165 -24.89 0.62 -22.43
C VAL A 165 -24.54 2.11 -22.48
N LEU A 166 -25.49 2.96 -22.85
CA LEU A 166 -25.27 4.41 -22.84
C LEU A 166 -25.02 4.95 -21.43
N ALA A 167 -25.83 4.52 -20.45
CA ALA A 167 -25.63 4.89 -19.05
C ALA A 167 -24.28 4.41 -18.51
N PHE A 168 -23.84 3.22 -18.90
CA PHE A 168 -22.52 2.72 -18.53
C PHE A 168 -21.39 3.55 -19.18
N ALA A 169 -21.52 3.93 -20.45
CA ALA A 169 -20.58 4.82 -21.11
C ALA A 169 -20.46 6.18 -20.40
N ASP A 170 -21.60 6.76 -19.98
CA ASP A 170 -21.63 8.00 -19.23
C ASP A 170 -20.97 7.85 -17.84
N SER A 171 -21.16 6.70 -17.18
CA SER A 171 -20.54 6.44 -15.89
C SER A 171 -19.00 6.32 -15.98
N VAL A 172 -18.46 5.82 -17.07
CA VAL A 172 -17.00 5.76 -17.28
C VAL A 172 -16.41 7.16 -17.53
N GLU A 173 -17.14 8.06 -18.16
CA GLU A 173 -16.73 9.45 -18.39
C GLU A 173 -16.68 10.30 -17.11
N ILE A 174 -17.20 9.82 -15.98
CA ILE A 174 -17.09 10.53 -14.71
C ILE A 174 -15.62 10.70 -14.28
N ILE A 175 -14.74 9.77 -14.70
CA ILE A 175 -13.31 9.81 -14.33
C ILE A 175 -12.61 11.03 -14.94
N PRO A 176 -12.60 11.27 -16.26
CA PRO A 176 -12.01 12.48 -16.83
C PRO A 176 -12.75 13.76 -16.41
N ARG A 177 -14.06 13.69 -16.17
CA ARG A 177 -14.84 14.81 -15.61
C ARG A 177 -14.31 15.23 -14.25
N THR A 178 -14.24 14.30 -13.32
CA THR A 178 -13.75 14.57 -11.95
C THR A 178 -12.30 15.01 -11.96
N LEU A 179 -11.48 14.48 -12.89
CA LEU A 179 -10.10 14.94 -13.05
C LEU A 179 -10.03 16.42 -13.44
N ALA A 180 -10.91 16.89 -14.35
CA ALA A 180 -11.02 18.30 -14.71
C ALA A 180 -11.51 19.15 -13.53
N GLU A 181 -12.56 18.71 -12.84
CA GLU A 181 -13.13 19.41 -11.66
C GLU A 181 -12.07 19.58 -10.56
N ASN A 182 -11.35 18.53 -10.21
CA ASN A 182 -10.29 18.56 -9.19
C ASN A 182 -9.11 19.45 -9.58
N ALA A 183 -8.89 19.65 -10.88
CA ALA A 183 -7.87 20.56 -11.39
C ALA A 183 -8.37 22.02 -11.47
N GLY A 184 -9.61 22.30 -11.10
CA GLY A 184 -10.22 23.64 -11.21
C GLY A 184 -10.53 24.07 -12.65
N LEU A 185 -10.66 23.10 -13.57
CA LEU A 185 -10.99 23.34 -14.97
C LEU A 185 -12.51 23.18 -15.19
N ASP A 186 -13.04 23.80 -16.25
CA ASP A 186 -14.44 23.55 -16.65
C ASP A 186 -14.57 22.12 -17.20
N PRO A 187 -15.33 21.23 -16.55
CA PRO A 187 -15.42 19.83 -16.94
C PRO A 187 -16.18 19.62 -18.26
N ILE A 188 -17.08 20.54 -18.61
CA ILE A 188 -17.88 20.45 -19.83
C ILE A 188 -17.01 20.76 -21.04
N ASP A 189 -16.27 21.87 -20.98
CA ASP A 189 -15.34 22.28 -22.03
C ASP A 189 -14.25 21.24 -22.24
N MET A 190 -13.66 20.77 -21.14
CA MET A 190 -12.59 19.77 -21.18
C MET A 190 -13.03 18.44 -21.77
N LEU A 191 -14.23 17.93 -21.40
CA LEU A 191 -14.77 16.71 -21.97
C LEU A 191 -15.13 16.85 -23.43
N THR A 192 -15.67 18.02 -23.83
CA THR A 192 -16.01 18.31 -25.21
C THR A 192 -14.76 18.32 -26.10
N ASP A 193 -13.70 19.00 -25.65
CA ASP A 193 -12.42 19.03 -26.34
C ASP A 193 -11.79 17.63 -26.45
N LEU A 194 -11.86 16.87 -25.35
CA LEU A 194 -11.33 15.52 -25.30
C LEU A 194 -12.06 14.59 -26.27
N LYS A 195 -13.38 14.60 -26.29
CA LYS A 195 -14.22 13.85 -27.24
C LYS A 195 -13.91 14.22 -28.68
N ASN A 196 -13.82 15.51 -28.98
CA ASN A 196 -13.49 16.00 -30.33
C ASN A 196 -12.14 15.47 -30.83
N LYS A 197 -11.14 15.35 -29.95
CA LYS A 197 -9.83 14.78 -30.31
C LYS A 197 -9.91 13.27 -30.54
N HIS A 198 -10.62 12.54 -29.69
CA HIS A 198 -10.84 11.11 -29.87
C HIS A 198 -11.62 10.81 -31.15
N ASP A 199 -12.59 11.63 -31.52
CA ASP A 199 -13.32 11.51 -32.80
C ASP A 199 -12.43 11.74 -34.02
N LYS A 200 -11.39 12.57 -33.90
CA LYS A 200 -10.34 12.74 -34.89
C LYS A 200 -9.31 11.62 -34.95
N GLY A 201 -9.43 10.60 -34.08
CA GLY A 201 -8.53 9.45 -34.02
C GLY A 201 -7.33 9.63 -33.07
N GLU A 202 -7.28 10.72 -32.29
CA GLU A 202 -6.24 10.95 -31.29
C GLU A 202 -6.50 10.15 -30.02
N LYS A 203 -6.44 8.82 -30.09
CA LYS A 203 -6.79 7.88 -29.01
C LYS A 203 -6.01 8.02 -27.70
N TRP A 204 -4.90 8.77 -27.70
CA TRP A 204 -4.09 9.03 -26.54
C TRP A 204 -4.29 10.43 -25.94
N ALA A 205 -5.29 11.16 -26.46
CA ALA A 205 -5.63 12.48 -25.93
C ALA A 205 -6.11 12.35 -24.47
N GLY A 206 -5.52 13.12 -23.57
CA GLY A 206 -5.82 13.12 -22.14
C GLY A 206 -5.72 14.53 -21.56
N ILE A 207 -6.21 14.72 -20.35
CA ILE A 207 -6.23 16.01 -19.65
C ILE A 207 -4.90 16.24 -18.93
N ASN A 208 -4.18 17.29 -19.29
CA ASN A 208 -3.03 17.74 -18.51
C ASN A 208 -3.50 18.75 -17.46
N VAL A 209 -3.58 18.30 -16.23
CA VAL A 209 -4.07 19.09 -15.08
C VAL A 209 -3.18 20.31 -14.76
N PHE A 210 -1.90 20.27 -15.11
CA PHE A 210 -0.98 21.38 -14.86
C PHE A 210 -1.10 22.49 -15.88
N SER A 211 -1.33 22.14 -17.16
CA SER A 211 -1.45 23.14 -18.22
C SER A 211 -2.91 23.52 -18.54
N GLY A 212 -3.89 22.79 -18.00
CA GLY A 212 -5.30 22.98 -18.29
C GLY A 212 -5.69 22.70 -19.75
N LYS A 213 -4.96 21.82 -20.42
CA LYS A 213 -5.17 21.53 -21.87
C LYS A 213 -5.22 20.04 -22.14
N VAL A 214 -5.93 19.69 -23.22
CA VAL A 214 -5.90 18.32 -23.75
C VAL A 214 -4.63 18.12 -24.56
N VAL A 215 -3.82 17.13 -24.16
CA VAL A 215 -2.53 16.76 -24.76
C VAL A 215 -2.47 15.27 -25.10
N ASP A 216 -1.49 14.87 -25.90
CA ASP A 216 -1.17 13.45 -26.09
C ASP A 216 -0.51 12.93 -24.79
N ALA A 217 -1.27 12.20 -23.97
CA ALA A 217 -0.83 11.70 -22.67
C ALA A 217 0.31 10.68 -22.80
N TRP A 218 0.34 9.91 -23.89
CA TRP A 218 1.44 8.98 -24.16
C TRP A 218 2.77 9.70 -24.37
N LYS A 219 2.78 10.73 -25.24
CA LYS A 219 3.98 11.57 -25.46
C LYS A 219 4.38 12.37 -24.24
N ALA A 220 3.40 12.76 -23.44
CA ALA A 220 3.65 13.45 -22.18
C ALA A 220 4.20 12.53 -21.07
N GLY A 221 4.34 11.22 -21.31
CA GLY A 221 4.84 10.26 -20.32
C GLY A 221 3.83 9.89 -19.24
N VAL A 222 2.56 10.25 -19.40
CA VAL A 222 1.48 9.88 -18.47
C VAL A 222 0.95 8.52 -18.89
N ILE A 223 1.52 7.48 -18.31
CA ILE A 223 1.19 6.07 -18.62
C ILE A 223 0.78 5.34 -17.34
N GLU A 224 -0.13 4.40 -17.48
CA GLU A 224 -0.68 3.61 -16.38
C GLU A 224 -0.71 2.12 -16.78
N PRO A 225 -0.58 1.20 -15.80
CA PRO A 225 -0.78 -0.22 -16.06
C PRO A 225 -2.21 -0.50 -16.51
N LEU A 226 -2.39 -1.24 -17.59
CA LEU A 226 -3.73 -1.62 -18.10
C LEU A 226 -4.55 -2.34 -17.03
N ARG A 227 -3.89 -3.13 -16.18
CA ARG A 227 -4.54 -3.89 -15.11
C ARG A 227 -5.33 -3.01 -14.14
N ILE A 228 -4.83 -1.82 -13.80
CA ILE A 228 -5.50 -0.91 -12.87
C ILE A 228 -6.84 -0.49 -13.45
N LYS A 229 -6.87 -0.10 -14.74
CA LYS A 229 -8.10 0.29 -15.43
C LYS A 229 -9.10 -0.85 -15.51
N THR A 230 -8.64 -2.02 -15.95
CA THR A 230 -9.53 -3.20 -16.07
C THR A 230 -10.05 -3.65 -14.71
N GLN A 231 -9.24 -3.63 -13.66
CA GLN A 231 -9.67 -4.00 -12.33
C GLN A 231 -10.65 -2.99 -11.73
N ALA A 232 -10.42 -1.70 -11.91
CA ALA A 232 -11.33 -0.65 -11.45
C ALA A 232 -12.71 -0.79 -12.05
N ILE A 233 -12.79 -0.93 -13.38
CA ILE A 233 -14.06 -1.12 -14.10
C ILE A 233 -14.76 -2.40 -13.65
N LYS A 234 -14.03 -3.50 -13.56
CA LYS A 234 -14.59 -4.80 -13.15
C LYS A 234 -15.16 -4.74 -11.73
N SER A 235 -14.39 -4.26 -10.76
CA SER A 235 -14.83 -4.17 -9.37
C SER A 235 -16.01 -3.21 -9.20
N ALA A 236 -15.98 -2.06 -9.88
CA ALA A 236 -17.10 -1.11 -9.82
C ALA A 236 -18.38 -1.71 -10.43
N SER A 237 -18.27 -2.43 -11.55
CA SER A 237 -19.41 -3.10 -12.20
C SER A 237 -19.99 -4.21 -11.32
N GLU A 238 -19.15 -5.02 -10.69
CA GLU A 238 -19.58 -6.08 -9.76
C GLU A 238 -20.34 -5.50 -8.56
N VAL A 239 -19.85 -4.40 -7.98
CA VAL A 239 -20.53 -3.73 -6.86
C VAL A 239 -21.85 -3.11 -7.32
N ALA A 240 -21.87 -2.43 -8.47
CA ALA A 240 -23.09 -1.85 -9.02
C ALA A 240 -24.16 -2.93 -9.30
N GLU A 241 -23.75 -4.07 -9.85
CA GLU A 241 -24.64 -5.21 -10.08
C GLU A 241 -25.23 -5.75 -8.77
N MET A 242 -24.42 -5.87 -7.72
CA MET A 242 -24.91 -6.30 -6.40
C MET A 242 -25.94 -5.30 -5.84
N ILE A 243 -25.71 -4.01 -5.97
CA ILE A 243 -26.64 -2.97 -5.52
C ILE A 243 -27.96 -3.03 -6.32
N LEU A 244 -27.88 -3.20 -7.64
CA LEU A 244 -29.07 -3.29 -8.50
C LEU A 244 -29.91 -4.55 -8.25
N ARG A 245 -29.37 -5.58 -7.59
CA ARG A 245 -30.12 -6.78 -7.17
C ARG A 245 -30.86 -6.64 -5.84
N ILE A 246 -30.73 -5.49 -5.16
CA ILE A 246 -31.41 -5.25 -3.88
C ILE A 246 -32.87 -4.87 -4.19
N ASP A 247 -33.81 -5.72 -3.76
CA ASP A 247 -35.25 -5.46 -3.93
C ASP A 247 -35.81 -4.59 -2.83
N ASP A 248 -35.40 -4.81 -1.57
CA ASP A 248 -35.91 -4.11 -0.40
C ASP A 248 -34.80 -3.67 0.56
N VAL A 249 -34.95 -2.46 1.12
CA VAL A 249 -34.07 -1.92 2.15
C VAL A 249 -34.86 -1.72 3.44
N ILE A 250 -34.58 -2.52 4.47
CA ILE A 250 -35.18 -2.38 5.80
C ILE A 250 -34.27 -1.50 6.66
N ALA A 251 -34.72 -0.28 6.90
CA ALA A 251 -34.04 0.62 7.85
C ALA A 251 -34.65 0.41 9.25
N ALA A 252 -33.88 -0.12 10.20
CA ALA A 252 -34.26 -0.10 11.60
C ALA A 252 -34.10 1.33 12.15
N SER A 253 -35.19 2.00 12.47
CA SER A 253 -35.11 3.21 13.29
C SER A 253 -34.56 2.81 14.64
N GLY A 254 -33.34 3.24 14.95
CA GLY A 254 -32.72 2.98 16.25
C GLY A 254 -33.59 3.56 17.36
N SER A 255 -34.29 2.69 18.11
CA SER A 255 -34.81 3.06 19.41
C SER A 255 -33.58 3.46 20.24
N GLY A 256 -33.55 4.76 20.57
CA GLY A 256 -32.50 5.32 21.42
C GLY A 256 -32.40 4.45 22.70
N ARG A 257 -31.31 3.76 22.84
CA ARG A 257 -30.90 3.25 24.14
C ARG A 257 -30.63 4.46 25.02
N SER A 258 -31.68 4.89 25.75
CA SER A 258 -31.47 5.70 26.93
C SER A 258 -30.48 4.93 27.83
N ALA A 259 -29.34 5.52 28.02
CA ALA A 259 -28.38 5.04 29.03
C ALA A 259 -29.13 4.96 30.39
N PRO A 260 -28.96 3.88 31.15
CA PRO A 260 -29.54 3.82 32.48
C PRO A 260 -28.93 4.96 33.30
N SER A 261 -29.78 5.91 33.73
CA SER A 261 -29.40 6.91 34.72
C SER A 261 -29.01 6.17 35.99
N HIS A 262 -27.76 6.24 36.38
CA HIS A 262 -27.35 5.86 37.70
C HIS A 262 -28.12 6.75 38.69
N GLY A 263 -29.11 6.13 39.35
CA GLY A 263 -29.82 6.71 40.49
C GLY A 263 -28.83 7.09 41.57
N GLY A 264 -28.79 8.40 41.88
CA GLY A 264 -28.01 8.89 43.00
C GLY A 264 -28.51 8.22 44.31
N MET A 265 -27.61 7.65 45.07
CA MET A 265 -27.88 7.25 46.45
C MET A 265 -28.15 8.50 47.26
N PRO A 266 -29.21 8.54 48.09
CA PRO A 266 -29.39 9.63 49.05
C PRO A 266 -28.34 9.49 50.15
N MET A 267 -27.51 10.51 50.33
CA MET A 267 -26.70 10.69 51.53
C MET A 267 -27.68 10.93 52.71
N GLY A 268 -27.85 9.89 53.53
CA GLY A 268 -28.44 9.98 54.82
C GLY A 268 -27.55 10.75 55.75
N GLY A 269 -28.04 11.87 56.26
CA GLY A 269 -27.39 12.61 57.30
C GLY A 269 -27.29 11.80 58.61
N MET A 270 -26.18 11.93 59.25
CA MET A 270 -25.97 11.55 60.64
C MET A 270 -25.52 12.81 61.37
N GLU A 271 -26.55 13.54 61.88
CA GLU A 271 -26.39 14.49 62.98
C GLU A 271 -26.44 13.73 64.31
N GLY A 272 -25.51 14.04 65.20
CA GLY A 272 -25.74 13.97 66.60
C GLY A 272 -24.89 12.96 67.41
N MET A 273 -24.13 13.52 68.27
CA MET A 273 -23.81 13.21 69.61
C MET A 273 -22.32 12.99 69.99
N MET A 274 -21.95 14.04 70.76
CA MET A 274 -20.85 14.12 71.67
C MET A 274 -19.46 14.32 71.18
#